data_3eac3c4ff311b5b69df546b3556b6a5f
#
_entry.id   3eac3c4ff311b5b69df546b3556b6a5f
#
_cell.length_a   1.000
_cell.length_b   1.000
_cell.length_c   1.000
_cell.angle_alpha   90.00
_cell.angle_beta   90.00
_cell.angle_gamma   90.00
#
_symmetry.space_group_name_H-M   'P 1'
#
loop_
_entity.id
_entity.type
_entity.pdbx_description
1 polymer ?
#
loop_
_entity_poly.entity_id
_entity_poly.type
_entity_poly.pdbx_seq_one_letter_code
_entity_poly.pdbx_strand_id
1 'polypeptide(L)'
;AENIISIIQSEIENFEWKESDRETGKVIWVGDGIATIYGIEHAMYGEIVVFENGTKGMVQDIRQNEIGCILFGRDTGIKEGTKVVRTKKKAGVPVGKGFIGRVVNALGEPIDGKGNIEEEGYLPVEQDAPGIVDRKSVDTPMETGILSIDSMFPIGRGQRELIIGDR
;
A
#
# COMPACT_ATOMS: atom_id res chain seq x y z
N ALA A 1 -16.28 -34.81 -34.04
CA ALA A 1 -15.06 -35.00 -33.22
C ALA A 1 -13.84 -34.37 -33.89
N GLU A 2 -13.74 -34.36 -35.21
CA GLU A 2 -12.61 -33.75 -35.96
C GLU A 2 -12.53 -32.22 -35.82
N ASN A 3 -13.64 -31.52 -35.67
CA ASN A 3 -13.66 -30.07 -35.52
C ASN A 3 -13.10 -29.54 -34.16
N ILE A 4 -13.17 -30.33 -33.10
CA ILE A 4 -12.68 -29.94 -31.79
C ILE A 4 -11.16 -30.04 -31.73
N ILE A 5 -10.62 -31.09 -32.32
CA ILE A 5 -9.16 -31.35 -32.35
C ILE A 5 -8.47 -30.27 -33.20
N SER A 6 -9.04 -29.90 -34.35
CA SER A 6 -8.47 -28.84 -35.19
C SER A 6 -8.53 -27.46 -34.56
N ILE A 7 -9.56 -27.16 -33.77
CA ILE A 7 -9.66 -25.92 -33.00
C ILE A 7 -8.58 -25.88 -31.89
N ILE A 8 -8.43 -26.96 -31.15
CA ILE A 8 -7.39 -27.08 -30.11
C ILE A 8 -6.00 -26.99 -30.73
N GLN A 9 -5.75 -27.63 -31.85
CA GLN A 9 -4.46 -27.55 -32.56
C GLN A 9 -4.17 -26.12 -33.03
N SER A 10 -5.15 -25.43 -33.62
CA SER A 10 -4.97 -24.02 -34.03
C SER A 10 -4.77 -23.07 -32.87
N GLU A 11 -5.39 -23.32 -31.73
CA GLU A 11 -5.15 -22.55 -30.51
C GLU A 11 -3.77 -22.79 -29.90
N ILE A 12 -3.28 -24.04 -29.95
CA ILE A 12 -1.92 -24.38 -29.49
C ILE A 12 -0.87 -23.78 -30.43
N GLU A 13 -1.05 -23.87 -31.76
CA GLU A 13 -0.13 -23.30 -32.73
C GLU A 13 -0.07 -21.77 -32.72
N ASN A 14 -1.18 -21.10 -32.37
CA ASN A 14 -1.26 -19.66 -32.21
C ASN A 14 -0.99 -19.17 -30.79
N PHE A 15 -0.68 -20.09 -29.87
CA PHE A 15 -0.33 -19.74 -28.50
C PHE A 15 1.06 -19.11 -28.44
N GLU A 16 1.12 -17.80 -28.62
CA GLU A 16 2.30 -17.03 -28.28
C GLU A 16 2.41 -16.94 -26.75
N TRP A 17 3.41 -17.59 -26.18
CA TRP A 17 3.83 -17.34 -24.80
C TRP A 17 4.33 -15.90 -24.71
N LYS A 18 3.41 -14.96 -24.47
CA LYS A 18 3.79 -13.63 -24.01
C LYS A 18 4.13 -13.77 -22.54
N GLU A 19 5.41 -13.74 -22.24
CA GLU A 19 5.91 -13.55 -20.90
C GLU A 19 5.34 -12.21 -20.41
N SER A 20 4.16 -12.26 -19.77
CA SER A 20 3.63 -11.08 -19.11
C SER A 20 4.54 -10.89 -17.91
N ASP A 21 5.38 -9.86 -17.93
CA ASP A 21 6.23 -9.41 -16.81
C ASP A 21 5.45 -9.17 -15.51
N ARG A 22 4.15 -9.31 -15.56
CA ARG A 22 3.22 -9.11 -14.44
C ARG A 22 2.61 -10.45 -14.03
N GLU A 23 3.12 -10.98 -12.94
CA GLU A 23 2.52 -12.12 -12.26
C GLU A 23 1.09 -11.78 -11.85
N THR A 24 0.15 -12.66 -12.23
CA THR A 24 -1.28 -12.44 -11.98
C THR A 24 -1.84 -13.58 -11.14
N GLY A 25 -2.63 -13.22 -10.14
CA GLY A 25 -3.33 -14.15 -9.28
C GLY A 25 -4.84 -14.03 -9.38
N LYS A 26 -5.53 -14.86 -8.60
CA LYS A 26 -6.98 -14.86 -8.45
C LYS A 26 -7.35 -14.83 -6.98
N VAL A 27 -8.40 -14.08 -6.66
CA VAL A 27 -9.00 -14.07 -5.32
C VAL A 27 -9.66 -15.43 -5.09
N ILE A 28 -9.36 -16.05 -3.96
CA ILE A 28 -10.01 -17.29 -3.49
C ILE A 28 -10.99 -17.04 -2.35
N TRP A 29 -10.81 -15.94 -1.62
CA TRP A 29 -11.71 -15.50 -0.57
C TRP A 29 -11.62 -13.98 -0.37
N VAL A 30 -12.72 -13.35 0.00
CA VAL A 30 -12.78 -11.93 0.33
C VAL A 30 -13.82 -11.68 1.42
N GLY A 31 -13.48 -10.86 2.41
CA GLY A 31 -14.38 -10.46 3.49
C GLY A 31 -13.66 -9.54 4.47
N ASP A 32 -14.42 -8.69 5.15
CA ASP A 32 -13.92 -7.78 6.21
C ASP A 32 -12.70 -6.93 5.81
N GLY A 33 -12.63 -6.51 4.54
CA GLY A 33 -11.51 -5.72 4.03
C GLY A 33 -10.21 -6.52 3.78
N ILE A 34 -10.29 -7.86 3.81
CA ILE A 34 -9.18 -8.76 3.54
C ILE A 34 -9.51 -9.59 2.31
N ALA A 35 -8.51 -9.83 1.46
CA ALA A 35 -8.61 -10.76 0.35
C ALA A 35 -7.50 -11.82 0.44
N THR A 36 -7.83 -13.07 0.18
CA THR A 36 -6.87 -14.16 0.01
C THR A 36 -6.71 -14.44 -1.49
N ILE A 37 -5.48 -14.46 -1.95
CA ILE A 37 -5.10 -14.52 -3.37
C ILE A 37 -4.26 -15.77 -3.60
N TYR A 38 -4.47 -16.43 -4.72
CA TYR A 38 -3.66 -17.54 -5.21
C TYR A 38 -2.96 -17.16 -6.51
N GLY A 39 -1.74 -17.65 -6.74
CA GLY A 39 -1.03 -17.52 -8.02
C GLY A 39 -0.11 -16.30 -8.15
N ILE A 40 0.22 -15.62 -7.04
CA ILE A 40 1.26 -14.57 -6.99
C ILE A 40 2.35 -14.96 -5.98
N GLU A 41 2.99 -16.08 -6.23
CA GLU A 41 3.91 -16.74 -5.29
C GLU A 41 5.16 -15.91 -4.96
N HIS A 42 5.57 -15.01 -5.85
CA HIS A 42 6.73 -14.13 -5.63
C HIS A 42 6.35 -12.78 -5.02
N ALA A 43 5.11 -12.60 -4.54
CA ALA A 43 4.71 -11.37 -3.88
C ALA A 43 5.55 -11.11 -2.62
N MET A 44 5.90 -9.85 -2.41
CA MET A 44 6.69 -9.43 -1.25
C MET A 44 5.76 -8.88 -0.15
N TYR A 45 6.16 -9.07 1.11
CA TYR A 45 5.51 -8.41 2.23
C TYR A 45 5.49 -6.88 2.04
N GLY A 46 4.34 -6.27 2.25
CA GLY A 46 4.13 -4.84 2.02
C GLY A 46 3.99 -4.44 0.55
N GLU A 47 3.97 -5.39 -0.39
CA GLU A 47 3.77 -5.07 -1.81
C GLU A 47 2.34 -4.64 -2.11
N ILE A 48 2.18 -3.64 -2.98
CA ILE A 48 0.88 -3.23 -3.50
C ILE A 48 0.47 -4.14 -4.64
N VAL A 49 -0.75 -4.65 -4.56
CA VAL A 49 -1.44 -5.37 -5.64
C VAL A 49 -2.65 -4.60 -6.11
N VAL A 50 -3.02 -4.78 -7.36
CA VAL A 50 -4.18 -4.11 -7.98
C VAL A 50 -5.18 -5.15 -8.44
N PHE A 51 -6.41 -5.02 -7.99
CA PHE A 51 -7.54 -5.85 -8.38
C PHE A 51 -8.13 -5.36 -9.70
N GLU A 52 -8.82 -6.23 -10.41
CA GLU A 52 -9.44 -5.94 -11.71
C GLU A 52 -10.38 -4.72 -11.69
N ASN A 53 -11.04 -4.46 -10.57
CA ASN A 53 -11.92 -3.30 -10.37
C ASN A 53 -11.15 -2.00 -10.04
N GLY A 54 -9.81 -2.02 -10.04
CA GLY A 54 -8.95 -0.87 -9.71
C GLY A 54 -8.68 -0.68 -8.21
N THR A 55 -9.32 -1.45 -7.33
CA THR A 55 -9.02 -1.42 -5.89
C THR A 55 -7.57 -1.83 -5.68
N LYS A 56 -6.87 -1.15 -4.79
CA LYS A 56 -5.51 -1.50 -4.37
C LYS A 56 -5.56 -2.25 -3.05
N GLY A 57 -4.59 -3.11 -2.84
CA GLY A 57 -4.40 -3.79 -1.57
C GLY A 57 -2.91 -3.97 -1.26
N MET A 58 -2.60 -4.26 -0.02
CA MET A 58 -1.24 -4.49 0.46
C MET A 58 -1.09 -5.92 0.98
N VAL A 59 -0.06 -6.61 0.51
CA VAL A 59 0.30 -7.95 0.97
C VAL A 59 0.78 -7.90 2.41
N GLN A 60 0.13 -8.68 3.29
CA GLN A 60 0.44 -8.74 4.72
C GLN A 60 0.78 -10.15 5.21
N ASP A 61 0.22 -11.18 4.60
CA ASP A 61 0.44 -12.56 4.98
C ASP A 61 0.87 -13.37 3.76
N ILE A 62 1.97 -14.09 3.89
CA ILE A 62 2.52 -14.92 2.81
C ILE A 62 2.60 -16.35 3.32
N ARG A 63 1.80 -17.22 2.72
CA ARG A 63 1.77 -18.66 2.97
C ARG A 63 2.24 -19.41 1.73
N GLN A 64 2.40 -20.70 1.84
CA GLN A 64 2.95 -21.54 0.76
C GLN A 64 2.21 -21.40 -0.58
N ASN A 65 0.87 -21.30 -0.55
CA ASN A 65 0.04 -21.19 -1.76
C ASN A 65 -0.99 -20.05 -1.69
N GLU A 66 -0.98 -19.25 -0.65
CA GLU A 66 -1.98 -18.23 -0.40
C GLU A 66 -1.31 -16.93 0.07
N ILE A 67 -1.78 -15.83 -0.45
CA ILE A 67 -1.32 -14.51 -0.09
C ILE A 67 -2.49 -13.73 0.51
N GLY A 68 -2.36 -13.36 1.78
CA GLY A 68 -3.30 -12.49 2.47
C GLY A 68 -3.01 -11.01 2.18
N CYS A 69 -4.04 -10.27 1.81
CA CYS A 69 -3.94 -8.89 1.39
C CYS A 69 -4.98 -8.03 2.11
N ILE A 70 -4.58 -6.89 2.65
CA ILE A 70 -5.48 -5.87 3.20
C ILE A 70 -5.91 -4.94 2.07
N LEU A 71 -7.21 -4.71 1.92
CA LEU A 71 -7.78 -3.85 0.89
C LEU A 71 -7.72 -2.38 1.30
N PHE A 72 -7.30 -1.51 0.39
CA PHE A 72 -7.37 -0.06 0.53
C PHE A 72 -8.67 0.47 -0.08
N GLY A 73 -9.78 0.18 0.55
CA GLY A 73 -11.10 0.59 0.08
C GLY A 73 -12.17 -0.44 0.42
N ARG A 74 -13.31 -0.29 -0.24
CA ARG A 74 -14.42 -1.22 -0.08
C ARG A 74 -14.15 -2.50 -0.86
N ASP A 75 -14.53 -3.61 -0.29
CA ASP A 75 -14.50 -4.94 -0.91
C ASP A 75 -15.59 -5.15 -1.95
N THR A 76 -16.53 -4.18 -2.07
CA THR A 76 -17.62 -4.22 -3.04
C THR A 76 -17.10 -4.30 -4.47
N GLY A 77 -17.48 -5.36 -5.18
CA GLY A 77 -17.01 -5.62 -6.55
C GLY A 77 -15.82 -6.57 -6.66
N ILE A 78 -15.23 -6.98 -5.55
CA ILE A 78 -14.25 -8.07 -5.50
C ILE A 78 -14.97 -9.35 -5.15
N LYS A 79 -14.76 -10.40 -5.92
CA LYS A 79 -15.37 -11.72 -5.76
C LYS A 79 -14.30 -12.80 -5.90
N GLU A 80 -14.63 -14.02 -5.50
CA GLU A 80 -13.83 -15.18 -5.85
C GLU A 80 -13.63 -15.26 -7.37
N GLY A 81 -12.41 -15.55 -7.79
CA GLY A 81 -12.00 -15.55 -9.19
C GLY A 81 -11.58 -14.18 -9.76
N THR A 82 -11.80 -13.06 -9.04
CA THR A 82 -11.34 -11.73 -9.48
C THR A 82 -9.83 -11.73 -9.70
N LYS A 83 -9.41 -11.19 -10.84
CA LYS A 83 -8.00 -11.12 -11.21
C LYS A 83 -7.27 -10.06 -10.38
N VAL A 84 -6.05 -10.41 -9.97
CA VAL A 84 -5.16 -9.53 -9.20
C VAL A 84 -3.80 -9.47 -9.90
N VAL A 85 -3.22 -8.28 -9.96
CA VAL A 85 -1.93 -8.03 -10.62
C VAL A 85 -0.95 -7.45 -9.61
N ARG A 86 0.26 -7.97 -9.59
CA ARG A 86 1.37 -7.42 -8.80
C ARG A 86 1.89 -6.11 -9.38
N THR A 87 2.26 -5.18 -8.50
CA THR A 87 2.93 -3.94 -8.90
C THR A 87 4.45 -3.99 -8.77
N LYS A 88 4.98 -4.96 -8.01
CA LYS A 88 6.40 -5.06 -7.61
C LYS A 88 6.89 -3.82 -6.82
N LYS A 89 5.96 -3.00 -6.31
CA LYS A 89 6.26 -1.82 -5.48
C LYS A 89 5.75 -2.04 -4.06
N LYS A 90 6.57 -1.77 -3.07
CA LYS A 90 6.12 -1.75 -1.66
C LYS A 90 5.15 -0.60 -1.43
N ALA A 91 4.28 -0.75 -0.43
CA ALA A 91 3.39 0.31 -0.01
C ALA A 91 4.19 1.57 0.36
N GLY A 92 3.79 2.69 -0.20
CA GLY A 92 4.46 3.96 -0.03
C GLY A 92 3.66 5.09 -0.65
N VAL A 93 4.21 6.28 -0.59
CA VAL A 93 3.60 7.48 -1.17
C VAL A 93 4.57 8.15 -2.14
N PRO A 94 4.07 8.67 -3.25
CA PRO A 94 4.86 9.51 -4.13
C PRO A 94 5.18 10.84 -3.43
N VAL A 95 6.36 11.36 -3.68
CA VAL A 95 6.85 12.61 -3.11
C VAL A 95 7.42 13.52 -4.17
N GLY A 96 7.40 14.82 -3.92
CA GLY A 96 7.93 15.83 -4.81
C GLY A 96 7.41 17.22 -4.49
N LYS A 97 8.01 18.24 -5.08
CA LYS A 97 7.60 19.63 -4.90
C LYS A 97 6.19 19.91 -5.42
N GLY A 98 5.73 19.13 -6.41
CA GLY A 98 4.39 19.22 -6.97
C GLY A 98 3.27 18.92 -5.96
N PHE A 99 3.58 18.26 -4.83
CA PHE A 99 2.60 17.94 -3.77
C PHE A 99 2.31 19.13 -2.85
N ILE A 100 3.14 20.19 -2.87
CA ILE A 100 2.95 21.35 -2.01
C ILE A 100 1.66 22.09 -2.39
N GLY A 101 0.76 22.28 -1.42
CA GLY A 101 -0.54 22.92 -1.64
C GLY A 101 -1.59 22.09 -2.37
N ARG A 102 -1.35 20.77 -2.54
CA ARG A 102 -2.29 19.82 -3.09
C ARG A 102 -2.97 19.01 -1.99
N VAL A 103 -4.15 18.49 -2.28
CA VAL A 103 -4.88 17.58 -1.40
C VAL A 103 -4.87 16.19 -2.02
N VAL A 104 -4.34 15.22 -1.28
CA VAL A 104 -4.17 13.83 -1.74
C VAL A 104 -4.78 12.85 -0.73
N ASN A 105 -5.12 11.66 -1.20
CA ASN A 105 -5.52 10.56 -0.33
C ASN A 105 -4.29 9.88 0.31
N ALA A 106 -4.51 8.84 1.13
CA ALA A 106 -3.45 8.10 1.81
C ALA A 106 -2.47 7.38 0.86
N LEU A 107 -2.82 7.20 -0.40
CA LEU A 107 -1.98 6.59 -1.44
C LEU A 107 -1.24 7.64 -2.27
N GLY A 108 -1.39 8.94 -1.95
CA GLY A 108 -0.79 10.04 -2.70
C GLY A 108 -1.54 10.43 -3.97
N GLU A 109 -2.75 9.90 -4.20
CA GLU A 109 -3.55 10.26 -5.38
C GLU A 109 -4.27 11.59 -5.15
N PRO A 110 -4.28 12.52 -6.12
CA PRO A 110 -4.91 13.82 -5.97
C PRO A 110 -6.43 13.69 -5.88
N ILE A 111 -7.03 14.35 -4.86
CA ILE A 111 -8.47 14.41 -4.64
C ILE A 111 -9.02 15.84 -4.71
N ASP A 112 -8.18 16.81 -5.09
CA ASP A 112 -8.51 18.23 -5.16
C ASP A 112 -9.05 18.70 -6.52
N GLY A 113 -9.21 17.77 -7.48
CA GLY A 113 -9.69 18.08 -8.82
C GLY A 113 -8.74 18.86 -9.72
N LYS A 114 -7.48 19.09 -9.29
CA LYS A 114 -6.48 19.88 -10.04
C LYS A 114 -5.61 19.04 -11.00
N GLY A 115 -6.00 17.80 -11.27
CA GLY A 115 -5.26 16.90 -12.16
C GLY A 115 -4.08 16.19 -11.50
N ASN A 116 -3.33 15.43 -12.29
CA ASN A 116 -2.21 14.62 -11.82
C ASN A 116 -1.08 15.49 -11.25
N ILE A 117 -0.31 14.91 -10.33
CA ILE A 117 0.84 15.53 -9.69
C ILE A 117 2.09 14.86 -10.26
N GLU A 118 3.09 15.68 -10.60
CA GLU A 118 4.40 15.18 -11.03
C GLU A 118 5.17 14.64 -9.82
N GLU A 119 5.61 13.39 -9.94
CA GLU A 119 6.34 12.67 -8.90
C GLU A 119 7.85 12.84 -9.11
N GLU A 120 8.60 13.23 -8.08
CA GLU A 120 10.06 13.31 -8.11
C GLU A 120 10.69 12.07 -7.46
N GLY A 121 9.93 11.34 -6.63
CA GLY A 121 10.39 10.16 -5.92
C GLY A 121 9.26 9.39 -5.24
N TYR A 122 9.62 8.31 -4.55
CA TYR A 122 8.69 7.44 -3.84
C TYR A 122 9.27 7.04 -2.50
N LEU A 123 8.53 7.23 -1.42
CA LEU A 123 8.94 6.86 -0.07
C LEU A 123 8.06 5.72 0.45
N PRO A 124 8.65 4.61 0.91
CA PRO A 124 7.89 3.52 1.52
C PRO A 124 7.27 3.97 2.85
N VAL A 125 6.11 3.39 3.19
CA VAL A 125 5.41 3.66 4.45
C VAL A 125 6.22 3.15 5.65
N GLU A 126 6.85 2.00 5.49
CA GLU A 126 7.73 1.41 6.51
C GLU A 126 9.18 1.75 6.18
N GLN A 127 9.84 2.43 7.12
CA GLN A 127 11.26 2.78 7.04
C GLN A 127 11.92 2.45 8.37
N ASP A 128 13.20 2.11 8.32
CA ASP A 128 13.99 1.93 9.52
C ASP A 128 14.06 3.24 10.31
N ALA A 129 13.81 3.15 11.61
CA ALA A 129 13.94 4.31 12.48
C ALA A 129 15.43 4.73 12.59
N PRO A 130 15.71 6.05 12.58
CA PRO A 130 17.07 6.53 12.79
C PRO A 130 17.63 6.03 14.13
N GLY A 131 18.89 5.60 14.13
CA GLY A 131 19.59 5.14 15.30
C GLY A 131 19.75 6.21 16.39
N ILE A 132 20.17 5.81 17.58
CA ILE A 132 20.35 6.75 18.70
C ILE A 132 21.40 7.82 18.36
N VAL A 133 22.43 7.47 17.62
CA VAL A 133 23.52 8.37 17.22
C VAL A 133 23.05 9.40 16.19
N ASP A 134 22.09 9.01 15.33
CA ASP A 134 21.58 9.87 14.24
C ASP A 134 20.53 10.85 14.73
N ARG A 135 20.02 10.66 15.94
CA ARG A 135 18.96 11.51 16.50
C ARG A 135 19.54 12.74 17.16
N LYS A 136 19.02 13.90 16.79
CA LYS A 136 19.30 15.14 17.53
C LYS A 136 18.66 15.06 18.91
N SER A 137 19.41 15.52 19.96
CA SER A 137 18.87 15.67 21.30
C SER A 137 17.71 16.67 21.32
N VAL A 138 16.75 16.48 22.22
CA VAL A 138 15.64 17.40 22.44
C VAL A 138 16.17 18.65 23.12
N ASP A 139 16.27 19.76 22.40
CA ASP A 139 16.88 21.00 22.83
C ASP A 139 15.99 22.25 22.64
N THR A 140 14.83 22.06 22.01
CA THR A 140 13.94 23.16 21.66
C THR A 140 12.59 22.97 22.37
N PRO A 141 12.16 23.90 23.24
CA PRO A 141 10.86 23.80 23.92
C PRO A 141 9.71 23.98 22.94
N MET A 142 8.59 23.30 23.24
CA MET A 142 7.31 23.51 22.59
C MET A 142 6.49 24.49 23.42
N GLU A 143 6.07 25.62 22.83
CA GLU A 143 5.18 26.55 23.44
C GLU A 143 3.73 26.05 23.33
N THR A 144 3.16 25.56 24.43
CA THR A 144 1.80 25.03 24.45
C THR A 144 0.75 26.15 24.69
N GLY A 145 1.16 27.27 25.25
CA GLY A 145 0.29 28.34 25.70
C GLY A 145 -0.41 28.04 27.03
N ILE A 146 -0.14 26.94 27.67
CA ILE A 146 -0.66 26.55 28.98
C ILE A 146 0.40 26.86 30.02
N LEU A 147 0.16 27.86 30.85
CA LEU A 147 1.13 28.39 31.81
C LEU A 147 1.70 27.32 32.75
N SER A 148 0.87 26.41 33.24
CA SER A 148 1.29 25.32 34.14
C SER A 148 2.25 24.33 33.46
N ILE A 149 2.08 24.06 32.13
CA ILE A 149 2.96 23.19 31.40
C ILE A 149 4.24 23.92 31.05
N ASP A 150 4.14 25.07 30.41
CA ASP A 150 5.30 25.79 29.87
C ASP A 150 6.25 26.27 30.96
N SER A 151 5.74 26.57 32.19
CA SER A 151 6.55 27.06 33.30
C SER A 151 7.12 25.96 34.22
N MET A 152 6.38 24.86 34.40
CA MET A 152 6.74 23.81 35.38
C MET A 152 7.24 22.53 34.76
N PHE A 153 6.67 22.12 33.64
CA PHE A 153 6.98 20.87 32.93
C PHE A 153 7.09 21.11 31.42
N PRO A 154 8.07 21.92 30.97
CA PRO A 154 8.18 22.27 29.57
C PRO A 154 8.41 21.01 28.72
N ILE A 155 7.65 20.88 27.66
CA ILE A 155 7.73 19.78 26.70
C ILE A 155 8.70 20.18 25.59
N GLY A 156 9.65 19.31 25.27
CA GLY A 156 10.56 19.53 24.16
C GLY A 156 10.01 19.01 22.84
N ARG A 157 10.36 19.64 21.73
CA ARG A 157 10.01 19.17 20.38
C ARG A 157 10.67 17.85 20.11
N GLY A 158 9.87 16.80 19.85
CA GLY A 158 10.31 15.41 19.69
C GLY A 158 10.22 14.57 20.97
N GLN A 159 9.82 15.16 22.11
CA GLN A 159 9.58 14.44 23.34
C GLN A 159 8.25 13.66 23.27
N ARG A 160 8.23 12.50 23.89
CA ARG A 160 7.00 11.73 24.12
C ARG A 160 6.53 12.01 25.54
N GLU A 161 5.31 12.50 25.66
CA GLU A 161 4.70 12.85 26.92
C GLU A 161 3.43 12.03 27.15
N LEU A 162 3.24 11.59 28.39
CA LEU A 162 2.04 10.86 28.81
C LEU A 162 1.25 11.71 29.79
N ILE A 163 0.01 12.03 29.46
CA ILE A 163 -0.92 12.73 30.35
C ILE A 163 -1.89 11.70 30.90
N ILE A 164 -1.80 11.44 32.20
CA ILE A 164 -2.69 10.54 32.92
C ILE A 164 -3.48 11.36 33.91
N GLY A 165 -4.79 11.15 33.97
CA GLY A 165 -5.69 11.74 34.96
C GLY A 165 -6.85 10.83 35.27
N ASP A 166 -7.44 11.04 36.42
CA ASP A 166 -8.76 10.48 36.75
C ASP A 166 -9.85 11.34 36.09
N ARG A 167 -11.09 10.85 36.10
CA ARG A 167 -12.22 11.53 35.43
C ARG A 167 -12.49 12.93 35.99
#